data_9996d9e92270b4b18d7a8da8acedb3b3
#
_entry.id   9996d9e92270b4b18d7a8da8acedb3b3
#
_cell.length_a   1.000
_cell.length_b   1.000
_cell.length_c   1.000
_cell.angle_alpha   90.00
_cell.angle_beta   90.00
_cell.angle_gamma   90.00
#
_symmetry.space_group_name_H-M   'P 1'
#
loop_
_entity.id
_entity.type
_entity.pdbx_description
1 polymer ?
#
loop_
_entity_poly.entity_id
_entity_poly.type
_entity_poly.pdbx_seq_one_letter_code
_entity_poly.pdbx_strand_id
1 'polypeptide(L)'
;MWDELEELLIGADTGVSTTHKVLGEVQMRVEKERIKDGEQVKAILKEELVAILRTGGEKGRIWGEEEAPPSDRPAVILIVGVNGTGKTTSVAKLAQAYREDGEKVVVAAADTFRAAAIEQLKSWGEIVGADIVAHKQGADPGAVVFDAMSAAESRNADVVLIDTAGRLHKKFNLMEELGKIRRVIERKVPEGPDEVMLVLDATTGQNALVQAKAFAEVVPITALCLTKLDGTSKGGIVFAVSDQLGIPVRFIGTGEQPEDLTPFDAEEFVEALFQ
;
A
#
# COMPACT_ATOMS: atom_id res chain seq x y z
N MET A 1 -23.39 23.71 -9.10
CA MET A 1 -21.97 23.42 -9.46
C MET A 1 -21.13 23.06 -8.23
N TRP A 2 -20.91 23.97 -7.25
CA TRP A 2 -20.09 23.63 -6.07
C TRP A 2 -20.68 22.49 -5.27
N ASP A 3 -21.98 22.52 -4.99
CA ASP A 3 -22.69 21.48 -4.27
C ASP A 3 -22.64 20.12 -5.01
N GLU A 4 -22.71 20.13 -6.31
CA GLU A 4 -22.60 18.93 -7.15
C GLU A 4 -21.19 18.33 -7.10
N LEU A 5 -20.14 19.19 -7.10
CA LEU A 5 -18.75 18.72 -6.96
C LEU A 5 -18.49 18.17 -5.55
N GLU A 6 -19.08 18.78 -4.53
CA GLU A 6 -19.02 18.29 -3.16
C GLU A 6 -19.69 16.92 -3.03
N GLU A 7 -20.91 16.78 -3.57
CA GLU A 7 -21.65 15.52 -3.57
C GLU A 7 -20.88 14.42 -4.31
N LEU A 8 -20.25 14.74 -5.44
CA LEU A 8 -19.43 13.80 -6.21
C LEU A 8 -18.25 13.29 -5.38
N LEU A 9 -17.49 14.19 -4.79
CA LEU A 9 -16.30 13.82 -3.99
C LEU A 9 -16.67 13.04 -2.72
N ILE A 10 -17.73 13.44 -2.02
CA ILE A 10 -18.25 12.72 -0.86
C ILE A 10 -18.79 11.35 -1.28
N GLY A 11 -19.51 11.28 -2.39
CA GLY A 11 -20.02 10.03 -2.95
C GLY A 11 -18.92 9.03 -3.33
N ALA A 12 -17.76 9.54 -3.77
CA ALA A 12 -16.56 8.77 -4.04
C ALA A 12 -15.77 8.35 -2.77
N ASP A 13 -16.25 8.69 -1.57
CA ASP A 13 -15.58 8.46 -0.28
C ASP A 13 -14.28 9.25 -0.06
N THR A 14 -14.09 10.41 -0.72
CA THR A 14 -12.93 11.30 -0.50
C THR A 14 -12.84 11.80 0.95
N GLY A 15 -13.95 11.77 1.68
CA GLY A 15 -14.04 12.25 3.06
C GLY A 15 -14.27 13.76 3.16
N VAL A 16 -15.13 14.17 4.10
CA VAL A 16 -15.61 15.55 4.25
C VAL A 16 -14.45 16.55 4.41
N SER A 17 -13.46 16.25 5.24
CA SER A 17 -12.33 17.16 5.50
C SER A 17 -11.50 17.43 4.24
N THR A 18 -11.13 16.37 3.52
CA THR A 18 -10.32 16.49 2.29
C THR A 18 -11.15 17.13 1.17
N THR A 19 -12.45 16.79 1.06
CA THR A 19 -13.37 17.43 0.10
C THR A 19 -13.43 18.95 0.30
N HIS A 20 -13.66 19.41 1.53
CA HIS A 20 -13.71 20.85 1.81
C HIS A 20 -12.38 21.55 1.56
N LYS A 21 -11.25 20.92 1.89
CA LYS A 21 -9.92 21.45 1.59
C LYS A 21 -9.72 21.63 0.09
N VAL A 22 -9.96 20.58 -0.69
CA VAL A 22 -9.79 20.62 -2.16
C VAL A 22 -10.68 21.67 -2.79
N LEU A 23 -11.98 21.67 -2.45
CA LEU A 23 -12.92 22.65 -3.01
C LEU A 23 -12.55 24.08 -2.62
N GLY A 24 -12.00 24.30 -1.39
CA GLY A 24 -11.50 25.59 -0.96
C GLY A 24 -10.32 26.08 -1.83
N GLU A 25 -9.34 25.21 -2.13
CA GLU A 25 -8.22 25.54 -3.01
C GLU A 25 -8.69 25.84 -4.44
N VAL A 26 -9.62 25.02 -4.97
CA VAL A 26 -10.21 25.25 -6.29
C VAL A 26 -10.97 26.58 -6.32
N GLN A 27 -11.75 26.92 -5.31
CA GLN A 27 -12.48 28.20 -5.23
C GLN A 27 -11.53 29.38 -5.22
N MET A 28 -10.47 29.35 -4.39
CA MET A 28 -9.46 30.41 -4.36
C MET A 28 -8.78 30.60 -5.71
N ARG A 29 -8.47 29.49 -6.39
CA ARG A 29 -7.83 29.53 -7.71
C ARG A 29 -8.76 30.09 -8.78
N VAL A 30 -10.02 29.65 -8.80
CA VAL A 30 -11.08 30.13 -9.72
C VAL A 30 -11.30 31.63 -9.55
N GLU A 31 -11.37 32.16 -8.33
CA GLU A 31 -11.52 33.59 -8.06
C GLU A 31 -10.29 34.40 -8.52
N LYS A 32 -9.09 33.91 -8.19
CA LYS A 32 -7.82 34.56 -8.55
C LYS A 32 -7.63 34.67 -10.06
N GLU A 33 -7.94 33.60 -10.79
CA GLU A 33 -7.78 33.48 -12.23
C GLU A 33 -9.01 33.98 -13.00
N ARG A 34 -10.10 34.37 -12.28
CA ARG A 34 -11.38 34.86 -12.84
C ARG A 34 -12.02 33.88 -13.81
N ILE A 35 -11.96 32.60 -13.51
CA ILE A 35 -12.52 31.53 -14.34
C ILE A 35 -14.03 31.54 -14.22
N LYS A 36 -14.73 31.41 -15.37
CA LYS A 36 -16.19 31.38 -15.45
C LYS A 36 -16.74 30.12 -16.12
N ASP A 37 -15.86 29.36 -16.76
CA ASP A 37 -16.19 28.15 -17.48
C ASP A 37 -16.15 26.95 -16.56
N GLY A 38 -17.24 26.18 -16.50
CA GLY A 38 -17.37 24.99 -15.65
C GLY A 38 -16.38 23.88 -16.00
N GLU A 39 -16.02 23.72 -17.29
CA GLU A 39 -15.03 22.72 -17.70
C GLU A 39 -13.62 23.09 -17.19
N GLN A 40 -13.28 24.38 -17.16
CA GLN A 40 -12.01 24.84 -16.56
C GLN A 40 -12.00 24.65 -15.05
N VAL A 41 -13.12 24.85 -14.36
CA VAL A 41 -13.24 24.57 -12.92
C VAL A 41 -13.01 23.08 -12.65
N LYS A 42 -13.60 22.21 -13.48
CA LYS A 42 -13.41 20.75 -13.36
C LYS A 42 -11.96 20.33 -13.64
N ALA A 43 -11.30 20.97 -14.61
CA ALA A 43 -9.88 20.73 -14.88
C ALA A 43 -8.99 21.10 -13.67
N ILE A 44 -9.25 22.26 -13.05
CA ILE A 44 -8.53 22.68 -11.83
C ILE A 44 -8.77 21.68 -10.68
N LEU A 45 -10.01 21.22 -10.51
CA LEU A 45 -10.32 20.22 -9.49
C LEU A 45 -9.50 18.94 -9.70
N LYS A 46 -9.38 18.46 -10.93
CA LYS A 46 -8.57 17.29 -11.26
C LYS A 46 -7.09 17.53 -10.95
N GLU A 47 -6.54 18.70 -11.27
CA GLU A 47 -5.17 19.07 -10.95
C GLU A 47 -4.90 19.06 -9.44
N GLU A 48 -5.81 19.62 -8.63
CA GLU A 48 -5.67 19.62 -7.16
C GLU A 48 -5.75 18.20 -6.58
N LEU A 49 -6.63 17.34 -7.13
CA LEU A 49 -6.71 15.94 -6.73
C LEU A 49 -5.43 15.17 -7.07
N VAL A 50 -4.89 15.36 -8.27
CA VAL A 50 -3.60 14.77 -8.67
C VAL A 50 -2.47 15.24 -7.75
N ALA A 51 -2.44 16.54 -7.40
CA ALA A 51 -1.45 17.10 -6.49
C ALA A 51 -1.47 16.41 -5.11
N ILE A 52 -2.65 16.11 -4.57
CA ILE A 52 -2.79 15.36 -3.32
C ILE A 52 -2.18 13.95 -3.45
N LEU A 53 -2.44 13.25 -4.53
CA LEU A 53 -1.96 11.88 -4.73
C LEU A 53 -0.44 11.81 -4.94
N ARG A 54 0.14 12.88 -5.45
CA ARG A 54 1.60 13.05 -5.60
C ARG A 54 2.31 13.48 -4.32
N THR A 55 1.55 13.88 -3.29
CA THR A 55 2.12 14.26 -1.99
C THR A 55 2.80 13.06 -1.35
N GLY A 56 4.01 13.23 -0.85
CA GLY A 56 4.77 12.16 -0.18
C GLY A 56 5.60 11.28 -1.11
N GLY A 57 5.85 11.71 -2.36
CA GLY A 57 6.62 10.97 -3.38
C GLY A 57 8.02 10.51 -2.98
N GLU A 58 8.61 11.10 -1.95
CA GLU A 58 9.97 10.79 -1.47
C GLU A 58 10.02 9.77 -0.31
N LYS A 59 8.89 9.14 0.03
CA LYS A 59 8.88 8.12 1.08
C LYS A 59 9.24 6.74 0.54
N GLY A 60 10.11 6.05 1.26
CA GLY A 60 10.61 4.73 0.89
C GLY A 60 11.91 4.79 0.09
N ARG A 61 12.61 3.66 -0.02
CA ARG A 61 13.95 3.58 -0.62
C ARG A 61 13.98 2.88 -1.97
N ILE A 62 12.90 2.22 -2.35
CA ILE A 62 12.88 1.40 -3.58
C ILE A 62 11.95 2.00 -4.62
N TRP A 63 10.80 2.52 -4.17
CA TRP A 63 9.74 3.01 -5.06
C TRP A 63 9.69 4.55 -5.15
N GLY A 64 10.68 5.24 -4.58
CA GLY A 64 10.87 6.69 -4.73
C GLY A 64 11.48 7.04 -6.10
N GLU A 65 11.29 8.27 -6.55
CA GLU A 65 11.78 8.71 -7.87
C GLU A 65 13.32 8.77 -7.97
N GLU A 66 14.04 8.87 -6.85
CA GLU A 66 15.49 9.04 -6.82
C GLU A 66 16.24 7.89 -6.11
N GLU A 67 15.53 6.86 -5.64
CA GLU A 67 16.15 5.82 -4.81
C GLU A 67 16.29 4.50 -5.56
N ALA A 68 17.45 3.87 -5.40
CA ALA A 68 17.73 2.54 -5.91
C ALA A 68 17.66 1.50 -4.78
N PRO A 69 17.29 0.25 -5.08
CA PRO A 69 17.38 -0.83 -4.09
C PRO A 69 18.83 -0.96 -3.58
N PRO A 70 19.02 -1.40 -2.33
CA PRO A 70 20.35 -1.62 -1.78
C PRO A 70 21.14 -2.62 -2.64
N SER A 71 22.40 -2.31 -2.94
CA SER A 71 23.23 -3.15 -3.80
C SER A 71 24.06 -4.17 -3.02
N ASP A 72 24.14 -4.07 -1.71
CA ASP A 72 24.99 -4.85 -0.81
C ASP A 72 24.21 -5.88 0.04
N ARG A 73 22.90 -5.83 0.01
CA ARG A 73 22.00 -6.72 0.74
C ARG A 73 20.63 -6.83 0.03
N PRO A 74 19.83 -7.85 0.35
CA PRO A 74 18.44 -7.90 -0.12
C PRO A 74 17.64 -6.68 0.33
N ALA A 75 16.80 -6.16 -0.56
CA ALA A 75 15.78 -5.17 -0.21
C ALA A 75 14.70 -5.80 0.67
N VAL A 76 14.26 -5.12 1.71
CA VAL A 76 13.27 -5.65 2.67
C VAL A 76 11.97 -4.85 2.57
N ILE A 77 10.90 -5.53 2.16
CA ILE A 77 9.57 -4.94 1.98
C ILE A 77 8.60 -5.57 2.99
N LEU A 78 8.09 -4.76 3.90
CA LEU A 78 7.12 -5.19 4.90
C LEU A 78 5.69 -4.87 4.42
N ILE A 79 4.85 -5.88 4.28
CA ILE A 79 3.47 -5.72 3.83
C ILE A 79 2.52 -5.81 5.04
N VAL A 80 1.76 -4.74 5.29
CA VAL A 80 0.84 -4.60 6.41
C VAL A 80 -0.58 -4.26 5.95
N GLY A 81 -1.57 -4.45 6.84
CA GLY A 81 -2.98 -4.16 6.56
C GLY A 81 -3.90 -5.15 7.27
N VAL A 82 -5.21 -4.90 7.25
CA VAL A 82 -6.17 -5.78 7.93
C VAL A 82 -6.44 -7.07 7.16
N ASN A 83 -7.06 -8.06 7.79
CA ASN A 83 -7.46 -9.29 7.11
C ASN A 83 -8.50 -8.99 6.01
N GLY A 84 -8.34 -9.66 4.87
CA GLY A 84 -9.26 -9.53 3.73
C GLY A 84 -8.95 -8.36 2.79
N THR A 85 -7.95 -7.52 3.06
CA THR A 85 -7.54 -6.43 2.15
C THR A 85 -6.71 -6.90 0.95
N GLY A 86 -6.37 -8.18 0.84
CA GLY A 86 -5.59 -8.68 -0.29
C GLY A 86 -4.08 -8.73 -0.06
N LYS A 87 -3.56 -8.59 1.18
CA LYS A 87 -2.11 -8.64 1.48
C LYS A 87 -1.39 -9.82 0.84
N THR A 88 -1.80 -11.04 1.18
CA THR A 88 -1.16 -12.27 0.68
C THR A 88 -1.18 -12.34 -0.85
N THR A 89 -2.28 -11.89 -1.46
CA THR A 89 -2.40 -11.79 -2.93
C THR A 89 -1.45 -10.72 -3.49
N SER A 90 -1.38 -9.54 -2.87
CA SER A 90 -0.44 -8.47 -3.29
C SER A 90 1.02 -8.91 -3.15
N VAL A 91 1.36 -9.65 -2.08
CA VAL A 91 2.70 -10.24 -1.91
C VAL A 91 3.04 -11.19 -3.06
N ALA A 92 2.10 -12.07 -3.44
CA ALA A 92 2.31 -13.01 -4.53
C ALA A 92 2.52 -12.29 -5.88
N LYS A 93 1.71 -11.26 -6.16
CA LYS A 93 1.81 -10.44 -7.37
C LYS A 93 3.12 -9.65 -7.44
N LEU A 94 3.53 -9.03 -6.33
CA LEU A 94 4.83 -8.38 -6.24
C LEU A 94 5.97 -9.38 -6.44
N ALA A 95 5.89 -10.57 -5.84
CA ALA A 95 6.90 -11.59 -6.02
C ALA A 95 7.01 -11.99 -7.49
N GLN A 96 5.89 -12.08 -8.21
CA GLN A 96 5.90 -12.36 -9.64
C GLN A 96 6.56 -11.22 -10.43
N ALA A 97 6.17 -9.96 -10.20
CA ALA A 97 6.74 -8.82 -10.90
C ALA A 97 8.28 -8.78 -10.75
N TYR A 98 8.80 -8.91 -9.53
CA TYR A 98 10.25 -8.98 -9.30
C TYR A 98 10.91 -10.18 -9.98
N ARG A 99 10.22 -11.34 -10.01
CA ARG A 99 10.74 -12.53 -10.74
C ARG A 99 10.77 -12.33 -12.25
N GLU A 100 9.80 -11.63 -12.82
CA GLU A 100 9.77 -11.26 -14.26
C GLU A 100 10.89 -10.29 -14.61
N ASP A 101 11.26 -9.40 -13.68
CA ASP A 101 12.43 -8.52 -13.80
C ASP A 101 13.77 -9.26 -13.61
N GLY A 102 13.74 -10.58 -13.35
CA GLY A 102 14.90 -11.43 -13.19
C GLY A 102 15.47 -11.50 -11.78
N GLU A 103 14.83 -10.87 -10.81
CA GLU A 103 15.28 -10.83 -9.42
C GLU A 103 14.97 -12.12 -8.66
N LYS A 104 15.78 -12.43 -7.66
CA LYS A 104 15.58 -13.55 -6.75
C LYS A 104 14.80 -13.09 -5.55
N VAL A 105 13.63 -13.69 -5.33
CA VAL A 105 12.68 -13.29 -4.30
C VAL A 105 12.57 -14.34 -3.21
N VAL A 106 12.70 -13.90 -1.96
CA VAL A 106 12.35 -14.68 -0.77
C VAL A 106 11.09 -14.08 -0.12
N VAL A 107 10.12 -14.92 0.21
CA VAL A 107 8.89 -14.48 0.87
C VAL A 107 8.82 -15.09 2.28
N ALA A 108 8.62 -14.25 3.29
CA ALA A 108 8.35 -14.64 4.66
C ALA A 108 6.85 -14.78 4.91
N ALA A 109 6.36 -15.99 5.17
CA ALA A 109 4.97 -16.25 5.55
C ALA A 109 4.75 -15.94 7.05
N ALA A 110 4.75 -14.65 7.42
CA ALA A 110 4.64 -14.22 8.81
C ALA A 110 3.21 -14.10 9.35
N ASP A 111 2.16 -14.32 8.51
CA ASP A 111 0.80 -14.60 9.01
C ASP A 111 0.72 -16.05 9.53
N THR A 112 1.39 -16.32 10.63
CA THR A 112 1.48 -17.67 11.22
C THR A 112 0.18 -18.18 11.83
N PHE A 113 -0.84 -17.34 11.98
CA PHE A 113 -2.13 -17.74 12.56
C PHE A 113 -3.05 -18.45 11.58
N ARG A 114 -2.92 -18.15 10.28
CA ARG A 114 -3.80 -18.65 9.24
C ARG A 114 -3.11 -19.75 8.43
N ALA A 115 -3.38 -21.00 8.77
CA ALA A 115 -2.83 -22.13 8.00
C ALA A 115 -3.10 -22.01 6.49
N ALA A 116 -4.33 -21.59 6.13
CA ALA A 116 -4.70 -21.39 4.72
C ALA A 116 -3.87 -20.27 4.03
N ALA A 117 -3.46 -19.21 4.74
CA ALA A 117 -2.61 -18.19 4.17
C ALA A 117 -1.20 -18.70 3.87
N ILE A 118 -0.65 -19.51 4.80
CA ILE A 118 0.65 -20.15 4.61
C ILE A 118 0.61 -21.10 3.38
N GLU A 119 -0.40 -21.95 3.27
CA GLU A 119 -0.54 -22.86 2.14
C GLU A 119 -0.80 -22.12 0.82
N GLN A 120 -1.62 -21.07 0.85
CA GLN A 120 -1.83 -20.20 -0.32
C GLN A 120 -0.50 -19.59 -0.79
N LEU A 121 0.30 -19.07 0.13
CA LEU A 121 1.58 -18.44 -0.21
C LEU A 121 2.59 -19.45 -0.76
N LYS A 122 2.62 -20.67 -0.23
CA LYS A 122 3.44 -21.77 -0.77
C LYS A 122 3.04 -22.12 -2.21
N SER A 123 1.73 -22.29 -2.46
CA SER A 123 1.22 -22.57 -3.81
C SER A 123 1.59 -21.46 -4.79
N TRP A 124 1.49 -20.21 -4.37
CA TRP A 124 1.95 -19.07 -5.18
C TRP A 124 3.47 -19.10 -5.42
N GLY A 125 4.26 -19.41 -4.39
CA GLY A 125 5.70 -19.53 -4.53
C GLY A 125 6.13 -20.55 -5.58
N GLU A 126 5.44 -21.68 -5.65
CA GLU A 126 5.67 -22.71 -6.69
C GLU A 126 5.34 -22.17 -8.09
N ILE A 127 4.26 -21.39 -8.24
CA ILE A 127 3.82 -20.83 -9.53
C ILE A 127 4.79 -19.75 -10.02
N VAL A 128 5.18 -18.82 -9.15
CA VAL A 128 6.00 -17.66 -9.54
C VAL A 128 7.51 -17.91 -9.41
N GLY A 129 7.91 -19.05 -8.85
CA GLY A 129 9.32 -19.39 -8.64
C GLY A 129 10.00 -18.57 -7.54
N ALA A 130 9.24 -18.16 -6.50
CA ALA A 130 9.76 -17.48 -5.32
C ALA A 130 10.03 -18.47 -4.17
N ASP A 131 11.09 -18.23 -3.42
CA ASP A 131 11.44 -19.04 -2.24
C ASP A 131 10.56 -18.67 -1.04
N ILE A 132 9.73 -19.58 -0.55
CA ILE A 132 8.86 -19.33 0.60
C ILE A 132 9.50 -19.85 1.89
N VAL A 133 9.69 -18.96 2.86
CA VAL A 133 10.09 -19.32 4.23
C VAL A 133 8.84 -19.28 5.12
N ALA A 134 8.47 -20.44 5.65
CA ALA A 134 7.30 -20.59 6.48
C ALA A 134 7.60 -21.55 7.64
N HIS A 135 7.01 -21.30 8.79
CA HIS A 135 7.01 -22.19 9.94
C HIS A 135 5.64 -22.86 10.12
N LYS A 136 5.55 -23.76 11.10
CA LYS A 136 4.25 -24.35 11.48
C LYS A 136 3.29 -23.28 11.98
N GLN A 137 2.00 -23.53 11.82
CA GLN A 137 0.96 -22.64 12.34
C GLN A 137 1.18 -22.35 13.84
N GLY A 138 1.02 -21.08 14.22
CA GLY A 138 1.21 -20.60 15.59
C GLY A 138 2.66 -20.35 15.99
N ALA A 139 3.61 -20.49 15.08
CA ALA A 139 4.99 -20.11 15.33
C ALA A 139 5.14 -18.59 15.54
N ASP A 140 6.29 -18.17 16.09
CA ASP A 140 6.62 -16.76 16.26
C ASP A 140 6.86 -16.08 14.90
N PRO A 141 6.05 -15.06 14.51
CA PRO A 141 6.24 -14.34 13.25
C PRO A 141 7.65 -13.73 13.12
N GLY A 142 8.20 -13.21 14.22
CA GLY A 142 9.56 -12.66 14.23
C GLY A 142 10.63 -13.70 13.89
N ALA A 143 10.45 -14.97 14.29
CA ALA A 143 11.36 -16.06 13.93
C ALA A 143 11.27 -16.37 12.42
N VAL A 144 10.07 -16.37 11.85
CA VAL A 144 9.88 -16.56 10.40
C VAL A 144 10.60 -15.46 9.60
N VAL A 145 10.45 -14.21 10.02
CA VAL A 145 11.12 -13.06 9.39
C VAL A 145 12.64 -13.16 9.50
N PHE A 146 13.15 -13.51 10.68
CA PHE A 146 14.59 -13.69 10.88
C PHE A 146 15.17 -14.77 9.96
N ASP A 147 14.50 -15.91 9.87
CA ASP A 147 14.96 -17.02 9.03
C ASP A 147 14.83 -16.67 7.53
N ALA A 148 13.78 -15.93 7.12
CA ALA A 148 13.63 -15.46 5.74
C ALA A 148 14.75 -14.51 5.34
N MET A 149 15.08 -13.53 6.17
CA MET A 149 16.20 -12.62 5.93
C MET A 149 17.54 -13.36 5.87
N SER A 150 17.76 -14.34 6.75
CA SER A 150 18.97 -15.16 6.74
C SER A 150 19.05 -16.06 5.51
N ALA A 151 17.92 -16.61 5.07
CA ALA A 151 17.82 -17.37 3.83
C ALA A 151 18.12 -16.49 2.61
N ALA A 152 17.58 -15.27 2.57
CA ALA A 152 17.82 -14.33 1.49
C ALA A 152 19.30 -13.97 1.35
N GLU A 153 19.98 -13.65 2.44
CA GLU A 153 21.42 -13.39 2.47
C GLU A 153 22.21 -14.59 1.94
N SER A 154 21.91 -15.81 2.44
CA SER A 154 22.65 -17.03 2.07
C SER A 154 22.44 -17.45 0.62
N ARG A 155 21.30 -17.09 0.02
CA ARG A 155 20.93 -17.43 -1.36
C ARG A 155 21.26 -16.31 -2.36
N ASN A 156 21.82 -15.19 -1.88
CA ASN A 156 22.00 -13.97 -2.65
C ASN A 156 20.70 -13.58 -3.36
N ALA A 157 19.63 -13.48 -2.57
CA ALA A 157 18.36 -12.95 -3.06
C ALA A 157 18.43 -11.42 -3.13
N ASP A 158 17.65 -10.85 -4.04
CA ASP A 158 17.60 -9.42 -4.27
C ASP A 158 16.52 -8.75 -3.40
N VAL A 159 15.41 -9.48 -3.12
CA VAL A 159 14.26 -8.94 -2.39
C VAL A 159 13.72 -9.93 -1.36
N VAL A 160 13.33 -9.41 -0.19
CA VAL A 160 12.56 -10.12 0.84
C VAL A 160 11.18 -9.46 1.00
N LEU A 161 10.12 -10.19 0.69
CA LEU A 161 8.74 -9.78 0.92
C LEU A 161 8.21 -10.40 2.20
N ILE A 162 7.63 -9.62 3.11
CA ILE A 162 7.15 -10.09 4.41
C ILE A 162 5.62 -9.95 4.48
N ASP A 163 4.90 -11.07 4.36
CA ASP A 163 3.43 -11.13 4.54
C ASP A 163 3.08 -11.22 6.03
N THR A 164 2.33 -10.25 6.55
CA THR A 164 1.99 -10.17 7.98
C THR A 164 0.54 -10.51 8.27
N ALA A 165 0.26 -10.85 9.54
CA ALA A 165 -1.10 -10.96 10.05
C ALA A 165 -1.85 -9.61 9.96
N GLY A 166 -3.19 -9.66 9.94
CA GLY A 166 -4.03 -8.45 9.82
C GLY A 166 -5.23 -8.44 10.77
N ARG A 167 -5.14 -9.02 11.96
CA ARG A 167 -6.27 -9.15 12.92
C ARG A 167 -6.50 -7.88 13.74
N LEU A 168 -6.98 -6.82 13.10
CA LEU A 168 -7.17 -5.52 13.76
C LEU A 168 -8.19 -5.54 14.91
N HIS A 169 -9.16 -6.49 14.93
CA HIS A 169 -10.08 -6.65 16.05
C HIS A 169 -9.38 -7.06 17.38
N LYS A 170 -8.12 -7.54 17.29
CA LYS A 170 -7.18 -7.72 18.40
C LYS A 170 -6.05 -6.69 18.28
N LYS A 171 -6.40 -5.41 18.13
CA LYS A 171 -5.48 -4.31 17.80
C LYS A 171 -4.19 -4.35 18.61
N PHE A 172 -4.28 -4.52 19.92
CA PHE A 172 -3.11 -4.53 20.80
C PHE A 172 -2.10 -5.62 20.40
N ASN A 173 -2.57 -6.86 20.23
CA ASN A 173 -1.69 -7.98 19.90
C ASN A 173 -1.07 -7.83 18.49
N LEU A 174 -1.83 -7.32 17.51
CA LEU A 174 -1.32 -7.09 16.15
C LEU A 174 -0.22 -6.02 16.15
N MET A 175 -0.43 -4.92 16.86
CA MET A 175 0.52 -3.82 16.90
C MET A 175 1.82 -4.20 17.65
N GLU A 176 1.71 -5.00 18.73
CA GLU A 176 2.88 -5.58 19.39
C GLU A 176 3.66 -6.52 18.46
N GLU A 177 2.98 -7.37 17.71
CA GLU A 177 3.56 -8.29 16.75
C GLU A 177 4.30 -7.56 15.63
N LEU A 178 3.68 -6.54 15.03
CA LEU A 178 4.32 -5.69 14.02
C LEU A 178 5.54 -4.95 14.58
N GLY A 179 5.43 -4.39 15.79
CA GLY A 179 6.57 -3.78 16.47
C GLY A 179 7.70 -4.78 16.75
N LYS A 180 7.36 -6.05 17.01
CA LYS A 180 8.36 -7.12 17.17
C LYS A 180 9.03 -7.47 15.84
N ILE A 181 8.25 -7.64 14.77
CA ILE A 181 8.76 -7.88 13.41
C ILE A 181 9.72 -6.75 13.01
N ARG A 182 9.30 -5.50 13.18
CA ARG A 182 10.14 -4.33 12.90
C ARG A 182 11.48 -4.40 13.64
N ARG A 183 11.49 -4.67 14.94
CA ARG A 183 12.73 -4.82 15.72
C ARG A 183 13.60 -5.97 15.25
N VAL A 184 13.02 -7.04 14.70
CA VAL A 184 13.77 -8.15 14.10
C VAL A 184 14.46 -7.70 12.82
N ILE A 185 13.75 -6.94 11.97
CA ILE A 185 14.32 -6.35 10.75
C ILE A 185 15.45 -5.39 11.09
N GLU A 186 15.25 -4.47 12.03
CA GLU A 186 16.23 -3.46 12.46
C GLU A 186 17.55 -4.05 13.01
N ARG A 187 17.55 -5.30 13.45
CA ARG A 187 18.80 -6.00 13.84
C ARG A 187 19.72 -6.33 12.66
N LYS A 188 19.15 -6.52 11.48
CA LYS A 188 19.89 -6.83 10.24
C LYS A 188 19.99 -5.61 9.32
N VAL A 189 18.97 -4.77 9.33
CA VAL A 189 18.87 -3.52 8.57
C VAL A 189 18.59 -2.40 9.58
N PRO A 190 19.63 -1.72 10.11
CA PRO A 190 19.47 -0.74 11.18
C PRO A 190 18.49 0.39 10.89
N GLU A 191 18.36 0.77 9.62
CA GLU A 191 17.42 1.78 9.18
C GLU A 191 15.97 1.26 9.08
N GLY A 192 15.74 -0.03 9.35
CA GLY A 192 14.44 -0.70 9.22
C GLY A 192 14.19 -1.26 7.82
N PRO A 193 12.93 -1.67 7.52
CA PRO A 193 12.58 -2.13 6.18
C PRO A 193 12.76 -1.00 5.17
N ASP A 194 13.16 -1.34 3.95
CA ASP A 194 13.33 -0.37 2.86
C ASP A 194 11.98 0.20 2.42
N GLU A 195 10.95 -0.65 2.45
CA GLU A 195 9.56 -0.25 2.21
C GLU A 195 8.61 -0.85 3.23
N VAL A 196 7.60 -0.09 3.60
CA VAL A 196 6.43 -0.55 4.37
C VAL A 196 5.18 -0.25 3.57
N MET A 197 4.63 -1.27 2.93
CA MET A 197 3.44 -1.14 2.10
C MET A 197 2.17 -1.45 2.92
N LEU A 198 1.29 -0.47 3.04
CA LEU A 198 -0.04 -0.67 3.61
C LEU A 198 -1.03 -1.03 2.51
N VAL A 199 -1.64 -2.22 2.63
CA VAL A 199 -2.68 -2.68 1.70
C VAL A 199 -4.05 -2.32 2.26
N LEU A 200 -4.78 -1.48 1.51
CA LEU A 200 -6.11 -1.00 1.82
C LEU A 200 -7.13 -1.55 0.81
N ASP A 201 -8.30 -1.92 1.31
CA ASP A 201 -9.45 -2.32 0.51
C ASP A 201 -10.30 -1.09 0.18
N ALA A 202 -10.42 -0.73 -1.10
CA ALA A 202 -11.18 0.42 -1.57
C ALA A 202 -12.65 0.40 -1.13
N THR A 203 -13.22 -0.80 -0.91
CA THR A 203 -14.63 -0.95 -0.52
C THR A 203 -14.91 -0.56 0.93
N THR A 204 -13.87 -0.38 1.76
CA THR A 204 -14.02 -0.09 3.20
C THR A 204 -14.29 1.38 3.52
N GLY A 205 -14.16 2.29 2.54
CA GLY A 205 -14.42 3.71 2.70
C GLY A 205 -13.64 4.35 3.84
N GLN A 206 -14.25 5.23 4.62
CA GLN A 206 -13.59 5.99 5.69
C GLN A 206 -12.93 5.12 6.79
N ASN A 207 -13.32 3.86 6.92
CA ASN A 207 -12.64 2.93 7.83
C ASN A 207 -11.17 2.67 7.40
N ALA A 208 -10.84 2.78 6.12
CA ALA A 208 -9.48 2.63 5.64
C ALA A 208 -8.54 3.72 6.22
N LEU A 209 -9.02 4.96 6.35
CA LEU A 209 -8.25 6.03 7.00
C LEU A 209 -7.96 5.75 8.48
N VAL A 210 -8.96 5.22 9.22
CA VAL A 210 -8.78 4.82 10.62
C VAL A 210 -7.75 3.69 10.73
N GLN A 211 -7.80 2.72 9.81
CA GLN A 211 -6.82 1.65 9.73
C GLN A 211 -5.42 2.21 9.43
N ALA A 212 -5.29 3.05 8.42
CA ALA A 212 -4.01 3.66 8.03
C ALA A 212 -3.36 4.41 9.20
N LYS A 213 -4.11 5.22 9.93
CA LYS A 213 -3.63 5.90 11.15
C LYS A 213 -3.13 4.92 12.20
N ALA A 214 -3.88 3.84 12.45
CA ALA A 214 -3.49 2.86 13.45
C ALA A 214 -2.20 2.11 13.09
N PHE A 215 -1.97 1.79 11.83
CA PHE A 215 -0.72 1.17 11.37
C PHE A 215 0.45 2.17 11.40
N ALA A 216 0.22 3.44 11.00
CA ALA A 216 1.24 4.49 11.00
C ALA A 216 1.78 4.82 12.40
N GLU A 217 1.03 4.55 13.46
CA GLU A 217 1.49 4.68 14.86
C GLU A 217 2.60 3.66 15.22
N VAL A 218 2.73 2.55 14.48
CA VAL A 218 3.62 1.42 14.85
C VAL A 218 4.75 1.23 13.85
N VAL A 219 4.46 1.39 12.57
CA VAL A 219 5.43 1.21 11.49
C VAL A 219 5.43 2.43 10.56
N PRO A 220 6.61 2.84 10.05
CA PRO A 220 6.71 3.98 9.13
C PRO A 220 6.22 3.57 7.75
N ILE A 221 4.93 3.75 7.47
CA ILE A 221 4.35 3.42 6.16
C ILE A 221 4.97 4.33 5.10
N THR A 222 5.48 3.73 4.03
CA THR A 222 6.13 4.43 2.92
C THR A 222 5.30 4.39 1.64
N ALA A 223 4.40 3.40 1.51
CA ALA A 223 3.60 3.19 0.31
C ALA A 223 2.20 2.68 0.63
N LEU A 224 1.23 3.04 -0.21
CA LEU A 224 -0.10 2.47 -0.22
C LEU A 224 -0.28 1.55 -1.44
N CYS A 225 -0.96 0.43 -1.22
CA CYS A 225 -1.54 -0.40 -2.25
C CYS A 225 -3.06 -0.40 -2.07
N LEU A 226 -3.79 0.11 -3.05
CA LEU A 226 -5.25 0.13 -3.05
C LEU A 226 -5.79 -1.05 -3.84
N THR A 227 -6.56 -1.93 -3.21
CA THR A 227 -7.09 -3.16 -3.82
C THR A 227 -8.60 -3.12 -4.00
N LYS A 228 -9.14 -4.04 -4.81
CA LYS A 228 -10.57 -4.23 -5.06
C LYS A 228 -11.25 -3.02 -5.70
N LEU A 229 -10.53 -2.31 -6.54
CA LEU A 229 -11.09 -1.19 -7.31
C LEU A 229 -12.14 -1.66 -8.33
N ASP A 230 -12.03 -2.89 -8.81
CA ASP A 230 -13.00 -3.54 -9.70
C ASP A 230 -14.41 -3.68 -9.11
N GLY A 231 -14.51 -3.67 -7.78
CA GLY A 231 -15.79 -3.85 -7.04
C GLY A 231 -16.45 -2.56 -6.57
N THR A 232 -15.91 -1.37 -6.87
CA THR A 232 -16.42 -0.13 -6.26
C THR A 232 -16.12 1.13 -7.05
N SER A 233 -17.04 2.11 -6.97
CA SER A 233 -16.80 3.51 -7.36
C SER A 233 -16.15 4.35 -6.24
N LYS A 234 -15.73 3.73 -5.14
CA LYS A 234 -15.33 4.40 -3.88
C LYS A 234 -13.82 4.50 -3.69
N GLY A 235 -13.05 4.61 -4.76
CA GLY A 235 -11.60 4.78 -4.69
C GLY A 235 -11.11 6.08 -4.02
N GLY A 236 -12.01 7.05 -3.83
CA GLY A 236 -11.68 8.38 -3.29
C GLY A 236 -11.12 8.42 -1.88
N ILE A 237 -11.27 7.33 -1.11
CA ILE A 237 -10.64 7.23 0.22
C ILE A 237 -9.12 7.42 0.16
N VAL A 238 -8.49 7.11 -0.96
CA VAL A 238 -7.05 7.29 -1.13
C VAL A 238 -6.62 8.76 -0.99
N PHE A 239 -7.45 9.71 -1.44
CA PHE A 239 -7.19 11.14 -1.27
C PHE A 239 -7.12 11.51 0.22
N ALA A 240 -8.06 11.01 1.05
CA ALA A 240 -8.05 11.27 2.47
C ALA A 240 -6.80 10.68 3.16
N VAL A 241 -6.37 9.49 2.77
CA VAL A 241 -5.18 8.85 3.34
C VAL A 241 -3.91 9.60 2.92
N SER A 242 -3.77 9.91 1.63
CA SER A 242 -2.61 10.66 1.11
C SER A 242 -2.54 12.07 1.69
N ASP A 243 -3.66 12.80 1.73
CA ASP A 243 -3.73 14.16 2.29
C ASP A 243 -3.37 14.22 3.77
N GLN A 244 -3.94 13.31 4.59
CA GLN A 244 -3.78 13.38 6.06
C GLN A 244 -2.49 12.73 6.57
N LEU A 245 -1.94 11.75 5.87
CA LEU A 245 -0.76 11.00 6.31
C LEU A 245 0.47 11.28 5.42
N GLY A 246 0.29 11.93 4.28
CA GLY A 246 1.35 12.20 3.32
C GLY A 246 2.02 10.89 2.86
N ILE A 247 1.23 9.83 2.59
CA ILE A 247 1.73 8.54 2.13
C ILE A 247 1.36 8.40 0.65
N PRO A 248 2.34 8.14 -0.25
CA PRO A 248 2.07 7.99 -1.67
C PRO A 248 1.36 6.67 -1.97
N VAL A 249 0.49 6.67 -2.98
CA VAL A 249 -0.04 5.45 -3.58
C VAL A 249 0.99 4.96 -4.59
N ARG A 250 1.37 3.68 -4.51
CA ARG A 250 2.34 3.07 -5.43
C ARG A 250 1.73 2.00 -6.31
N PHE A 251 0.71 1.31 -5.82
CA PHE A 251 0.09 0.21 -6.54
C PHE A 251 -1.43 0.25 -6.44
N ILE A 252 -2.09 -0.24 -7.48
CA ILE A 252 -3.52 -0.55 -7.51
C ILE A 252 -3.74 -2.00 -7.89
N GLY A 253 -4.72 -2.64 -7.22
CA GLY A 253 -5.18 -3.98 -7.52
C GLY A 253 -6.61 -3.94 -8.05
N THR A 254 -6.79 -4.41 -9.28
CA THR A 254 -8.04 -4.36 -10.04
C THR A 254 -8.65 -5.74 -10.28
N GLY A 255 -8.12 -6.79 -9.64
CA GLY A 255 -8.62 -8.16 -9.79
C GLY A 255 -7.76 -9.18 -9.07
N GLU A 256 -7.95 -10.47 -9.39
CA GLU A 256 -7.29 -11.60 -8.72
C GLU A 256 -6.08 -12.15 -9.50
N GLN A 257 -5.97 -11.85 -10.78
CA GLN A 257 -4.87 -12.33 -11.62
C GLN A 257 -3.55 -11.64 -11.25
N PRO A 258 -2.40 -12.26 -11.53
CA PRO A 258 -1.08 -11.66 -11.25
C PRO A 258 -0.90 -10.27 -11.88
N GLU A 259 -1.37 -10.08 -13.09
CA GLU A 259 -1.28 -8.86 -13.88
C GLU A 259 -2.18 -7.72 -13.34
N ASP A 260 -3.12 -8.05 -12.43
CA ASP A 260 -4.05 -7.08 -11.85
C ASP A 260 -3.45 -6.27 -10.69
N LEU A 261 -2.12 -6.26 -10.52
CA LEU A 261 -1.40 -5.33 -9.66
C LEU A 261 -0.52 -4.46 -10.55
N THR A 262 -0.90 -3.19 -10.66
CA THR A 262 -0.20 -2.25 -11.53
C THR A 262 0.36 -1.08 -10.75
N PRO A 263 1.47 -0.46 -11.21
CA PRO A 263 1.91 0.83 -10.70
C PRO A 263 0.76 1.85 -10.77
N PHE A 264 0.72 2.74 -9.79
CA PHE A 264 -0.32 3.75 -9.69
C PHE A 264 0.00 4.96 -10.56
N ASP A 265 -0.94 5.35 -11.41
CA ASP A 265 -0.92 6.63 -12.11
C ASP A 265 -2.01 7.56 -11.57
N ALA A 266 -1.61 8.72 -11.06
CA ALA A 266 -2.51 9.67 -10.42
C ALA A 266 -3.46 10.34 -11.40
N GLU A 267 -2.99 10.63 -12.62
CA GLU A 267 -3.79 11.23 -13.68
C GLU A 267 -4.86 10.27 -14.19
N GLU A 268 -4.47 9.03 -14.51
CA GLU A 268 -5.41 8.00 -14.96
C GLU A 268 -6.47 7.73 -13.89
N PHE A 269 -6.04 7.65 -12.62
CA PHE A 269 -6.96 7.41 -11.50
C PHE A 269 -7.98 8.55 -11.34
N VAL A 270 -7.51 9.81 -11.38
CA VAL A 270 -8.40 10.97 -11.27
C VAL A 270 -9.33 11.04 -12.49
N GLU A 271 -8.85 10.80 -13.72
CA GLU A 271 -9.70 10.76 -14.90
C GLU A 271 -10.81 9.71 -14.79
N ALA A 272 -10.50 8.52 -14.30
CA ALA A 272 -11.47 7.44 -14.11
C ALA A 272 -12.57 7.80 -13.08
N LEU A 273 -12.25 8.62 -12.07
CA LEU A 273 -13.21 9.04 -11.05
C LEU A 273 -14.32 9.96 -11.62
N PHE A 274 -14.07 10.65 -12.74
CA PHE A 274 -14.98 11.61 -13.36
C PHE A 274 -15.72 11.05 -14.61
N GLN A 275 -15.53 9.76 -14.92
CA GLN A 275 -16.27 9.06 -15.98
C GLN A 275 -17.58 8.44 -15.46
#